data_36315233fa3ea318ebb8b530324c2a0e
#
_entry.id   36315233fa3ea318ebb8b530324c2a0e
#
_cell.length_a   1.000
_cell.length_b   1.000
_cell.length_c   1.000
_cell.angle_alpha   90.00
_cell.angle_beta   90.00
_cell.angle_gamma   90.00
#
_symmetry.space_group_name_H-M   'P 1'
#
loop_
_entity.id
_entity.type
_entity.pdbx_description
1 polymer ?
#
loop_
_entity_poly.entity_id
_entity_poly.type
_entity_poly.pdbx_seq_one_letter_code
_entity_poly.pdbx_strand_id
1 'polypeptide(L)'
;MIMAISLSVVLVGIAVPASGSPDTNLASGGKPPGGWIVDPSVYQSIFGGVGVGAPQGTVVADSGFRPYPHGFPMPNWGTNLDFAQNALVYGMPTRVTLEQLDGDKYQSPAPLNALSLRRSLGNGVCRDPRSIDPKTGKCDLILGAELLAQMIETGAQGGHCFGLAAAAAALYNGQLPANQVGASGLGINAANPMGDPAIQTITRLFGAQFLAPDLLPAAVAGQSPTELVETLKRTLPGGTVPFVLTVFGESGGHAITPYAVLDRGNGLYDIAVYDNNFPFRALAVTVDTNTDSFLYTSAVNPNSASYTWSTANKSTIALVDIDDVLAQQPCPVCRGKDQGTLLAFSSFPSANAEEITIVLLTPEGQPLASDLYRTLQPLNPPTESQQSAPLIFVDPGVDFLVGVAAGKLAASQPIEVYALSNGASSYLLLDEVTSDSTIVFGVGEDAATFQSTKASSPRIQQLYDGRTTSYDVNGHPLLLPKEVKVNQDWDRSAKKVRYSSSAKRTLTWNVQVTGVRDSGEASWVALRVPVPAAAEILVDYSRASATTAPLAWVVAKDKTRTPMRMQRVTDSLVDQYRDQLYAVQGPS
;
A
#
# COMPACT_ATOMS: atom_id res chain seq x y z
N MET A 1 -12.41 18.64 -8.98
CA MET A 1 -12.29 18.41 -7.53
C MET A 1 -12.39 16.90 -7.37
N ILE A 2 -11.25 16.23 -7.37
CA ILE A 2 -11.15 14.78 -7.24
C ILE A 2 -11.60 14.49 -5.81
N MET A 3 -12.63 13.68 -5.69
CA MET A 3 -13.10 13.19 -4.39
C MET A 3 -11.96 12.34 -3.82
N ALA A 4 -11.21 12.89 -2.87
CA ALA A 4 -10.30 12.11 -2.08
C ALA A 4 -11.17 11.15 -1.27
N ILE A 5 -11.21 9.88 -1.65
CA ILE A 5 -11.64 8.82 -0.76
C ILE A 5 -10.58 8.82 0.33
N SER A 6 -10.83 9.59 1.38
CA SER A 6 -9.98 9.55 2.57
C SER A 6 -10.12 8.17 3.15
N LEU A 7 -9.09 7.34 2.97
CA LEU A 7 -8.84 6.23 3.86
C LEU A 7 -8.61 6.86 5.24
N SER A 8 -9.67 7.12 5.97
CA SER A 8 -9.57 7.61 7.33
C SER A 8 -9.13 6.45 8.20
N VAL A 9 -7.84 6.26 8.27
CA VAL A 9 -7.25 5.66 9.46
C VAL A 9 -7.55 6.63 10.59
N VAL A 10 -8.44 6.27 11.49
CA VAL A 10 -8.71 7.03 12.71
C VAL A 10 -7.41 7.01 13.50
N LEU A 11 -6.61 8.05 13.35
CA LEU A 11 -5.50 8.36 14.25
C LEU A 11 -6.12 8.80 15.57
N VAL A 12 -6.39 7.83 16.43
CA VAL A 12 -6.53 8.13 17.86
C VAL A 12 -5.14 8.56 18.33
N GLY A 13 -4.95 9.86 18.45
CA GLY A 13 -3.74 10.45 19.00
C GLY A 13 -3.53 10.00 20.44
N ILE A 14 -2.81 8.91 20.63
CA ILE A 14 -2.20 8.58 21.92
C ILE A 14 -0.84 9.27 21.89
N ALA A 15 -0.69 10.32 22.70
CA ALA A 15 0.60 10.91 22.98
C ALA A 15 1.51 9.79 23.52
N VAL A 16 2.41 9.31 22.68
CA VAL A 16 3.49 8.42 23.11
C VAL A 16 4.40 9.27 24.00
N PRO A 17 4.66 8.89 25.26
CA PRO A 17 5.68 9.57 26.04
C PRO A 17 7.00 9.42 25.28
N ALA A 18 7.68 10.53 25.07
CA ALA A 18 9.02 10.58 24.51
C ALA A 18 9.96 9.80 25.45
N SER A 19 10.09 8.51 25.23
CA SER A 19 11.01 7.65 25.95
C SER A 19 12.23 7.43 25.06
N GLY A 20 13.30 8.11 25.43
CA GLY A 20 14.60 7.96 24.81
C GLY A 20 14.84 8.99 23.71
N SER A 21 15.52 10.07 24.06
CA SER A 21 16.15 10.95 23.08
C SER A 21 16.95 10.08 22.12
N PRO A 22 16.72 10.16 20.79
CA PRO A 22 17.68 9.63 19.84
C PRO A 22 19.03 10.20 20.22
N ASP A 23 20.08 9.41 20.12
CA ASP A 23 21.42 9.81 20.48
C ASP A 23 21.67 11.23 19.93
N THR A 24 21.58 12.24 20.80
CA THR A 24 21.60 13.66 20.42
C THR A 24 22.90 14.07 19.75
N ASN A 25 23.91 13.21 19.80
CA ASN A 25 25.13 13.32 19.00
C ASN A 25 24.92 13.14 17.49
N LEU A 26 23.80 12.58 17.07
CA LEU A 26 23.44 12.50 15.65
C LEU A 26 22.69 13.75 15.19
N ALA A 27 21.83 14.30 16.03
CA ALA A 27 21.07 15.51 15.74
C ALA A 27 21.95 16.80 15.81
N SER A 28 23.06 16.77 16.53
CA SER A 28 24.01 17.86 16.62
C SER A 28 25.08 17.85 15.52
N GLY A 29 25.07 16.85 14.64
CA GLY A 29 25.92 16.83 13.44
C GLY A 29 25.54 18.00 12.55
N GLY A 30 26.30 19.07 12.68
CA GLY A 30 26.04 20.35 12.03
C GLY A 30 25.73 20.17 10.53
N LYS A 31 24.86 21.05 10.04
CA LYS A 31 24.57 21.27 8.63
C LYS A 31 25.82 21.08 7.78
N PRO A 32 25.86 20.22 6.76
CA PRO A 32 26.98 20.10 5.87
C PRO A 32 27.36 21.49 5.36
N PRO A 33 28.60 21.93 5.52
CA PRO A 33 28.98 23.28 5.09
C PRO A 33 28.88 23.41 3.56
N GLY A 34 28.07 24.37 3.10
CA GLY A 34 28.13 24.86 1.74
C GLY A 34 27.49 24.01 0.64
N GLY A 35 26.31 23.49 0.86
CA GLY A 35 25.57 22.74 -0.16
C GLY A 35 25.86 21.24 -0.13
N TRP A 36 25.13 20.47 -0.96
CA TRP A 36 25.10 19.00 -0.98
C TRP A 36 26.42 18.31 -1.39
N ILE A 37 27.44 19.05 -1.80
CA ILE A 37 28.74 18.50 -2.16
C ILE A 37 29.63 18.64 -0.93
N VAL A 38 29.71 17.64 -0.09
CA VAL A 38 30.65 17.56 1.01
C VAL A 38 31.92 16.87 0.53
N ASP A 39 33.07 17.50 0.77
CA ASP A 39 34.37 16.87 0.54
C ASP A 39 34.42 15.52 1.28
N PRO A 40 34.76 14.39 0.63
CA PRO A 40 34.82 13.09 1.25
C PRO A 40 35.68 13.02 2.50
N SER A 41 36.73 13.85 2.62
CA SER A 41 37.59 13.90 3.80
C SER A 41 36.93 14.61 5.00
N VAL A 42 36.18 15.67 4.75
CA VAL A 42 35.35 16.34 5.78
C VAL A 42 34.24 15.39 6.22
N TYR A 43 33.71 14.67 5.28
CA TYR A 43 32.67 13.68 5.48
C TYR A 43 33.11 12.54 6.39
N GLN A 44 34.27 11.90 6.11
CA GLN A 44 34.87 10.90 6.98
C GLN A 44 35.17 11.43 8.38
N SER A 45 35.55 12.71 8.53
CA SER A 45 35.81 13.30 9.84
C SER A 45 34.56 13.55 10.67
N ILE A 46 33.42 13.81 10.03
CA ILE A 46 32.15 14.13 10.72
C ILE A 46 31.35 12.83 10.98
N PHE A 47 31.35 11.90 10.04
CA PHE A 47 30.50 10.70 10.06
C PHE A 47 31.28 9.38 10.03
N GLY A 48 32.58 9.39 9.73
CA GLY A 48 33.44 8.23 9.57
C GLY A 48 34.13 7.79 10.84
N GLY A 49 33.62 8.21 12.00
CA GLY A 49 34.10 7.63 13.26
C GLY A 49 33.91 6.10 13.23
N VAL A 50 34.93 5.36 13.72
CA VAL A 50 34.85 3.93 14.02
C VAL A 50 33.70 3.76 15.02
N GLY A 51 32.47 3.72 14.50
CA GLY A 51 31.27 3.55 15.31
C GLY A 51 30.92 2.07 15.46
N VAL A 52 30.14 1.77 16.46
CA VAL A 52 29.50 0.46 16.62
C VAL A 52 28.77 0.13 15.29
N GLY A 53 29.15 -1.02 14.67
CA GLY A 53 28.56 -1.49 13.41
C GLY A 53 29.35 -1.16 12.13
N ALA A 54 30.52 -0.51 12.21
CA ALA A 54 31.38 -0.30 11.04
C ALA A 54 31.94 -1.65 10.53
N PRO A 55 32.02 -1.87 9.18
CA PRO A 55 32.58 -3.09 8.60
C PRO A 55 34.01 -3.35 9.06
N GLN A 56 34.31 -4.59 9.39
CA GLN A 56 35.63 -5.04 9.82
C GLN A 56 36.12 -6.23 8.97
N GLY A 57 37.44 -6.39 8.86
CA GLY A 57 38.05 -7.50 8.17
C GLY A 57 38.72 -7.11 6.86
N THR A 58 39.13 -8.12 6.08
CA THR A 58 39.74 -7.93 4.76
C THR A 58 38.68 -8.02 3.68
N VAL A 59 38.65 -7.06 2.77
CA VAL A 59 37.68 -7.03 1.65
C VAL A 59 37.93 -8.24 0.75
N VAL A 60 36.93 -9.10 0.56
CA VAL A 60 36.95 -10.28 -0.31
C VAL A 60 36.03 -10.14 -1.51
N ALA A 61 35.06 -9.21 -1.47
CA ALA A 61 34.22 -8.82 -2.61
C ALA A 61 33.81 -7.37 -2.47
N ASP A 62 33.79 -6.63 -3.57
CA ASP A 62 33.48 -5.19 -3.58
C ASP A 62 32.88 -4.79 -4.93
N SER A 63 31.73 -4.12 -4.89
CA SER A 63 31.07 -3.57 -6.08
C SER A 63 31.61 -2.19 -6.50
N GLY A 64 32.37 -1.52 -5.62
CA GLY A 64 32.75 -0.12 -5.78
C GLY A 64 31.68 0.89 -5.33
N PHE A 65 30.48 0.46 -5.03
CA PHE A 65 29.46 1.32 -4.40
C PHE A 65 29.93 1.79 -3.02
N ARG A 66 29.57 3.02 -2.66
CA ARG A 66 29.82 3.56 -1.32
C ARG A 66 28.60 4.35 -0.85
N PRO A 67 28.31 4.39 0.45
CA PRO A 67 27.24 5.24 1.00
C PRO A 67 27.34 6.71 0.52
N TYR A 68 28.54 7.21 0.40
CA TYR A 68 28.87 8.45 -0.31
C TYR A 68 29.90 8.15 -1.41
N PRO A 69 29.72 8.57 -2.65
CA PRO A 69 28.68 9.50 -3.17
C PRO A 69 27.46 8.79 -3.79
N HIS A 70 27.29 7.48 -3.63
CA HIS A 70 26.31 6.70 -4.40
C HIS A 70 24.97 6.53 -3.67
N GLY A 71 24.93 6.64 -2.34
CA GLY A 71 23.68 6.62 -1.55
C GLY A 71 22.98 7.98 -1.57
N PHE A 72 21.68 7.99 -1.29
CA PHE A 72 20.92 9.22 -1.11
C PHE A 72 21.42 10.00 0.10
N PRO A 73 21.46 11.35 0.00
CA PRO A 73 21.97 12.19 1.09
C PRO A 73 20.92 12.44 2.18
N MET A 74 19.78 11.83 2.12
CA MET A 74 18.69 11.97 3.09
C MET A 74 18.38 10.65 3.75
N PRO A 75 17.90 10.66 5.02
CA PRO A 75 17.45 9.45 5.68
C PRO A 75 16.10 8.99 5.14
N ASN A 76 15.84 7.71 5.40
CA ASN A 76 14.53 7.14 5.24
C ASN A 76 13.46 7.96 5.99
N TRP A 77 12.24 8.00 5.46
CA TRP A 77 11.10 8.67 6.06
C TRP A 77 9.87 7.77 5.99
N GLY A 78 9.03 7.84 7.00
CA GLY A 78 7.72 7.19 7.04
C GLY A 78 6.62 8.19 6.74
N THR A 79 6.25 8.96 7.75
CA THR A 79 5.18 9.94 7.63
C THR A 79 5.66 11.24 6.97
N ASN A 80 4.73 12.07 6.56
CA ASN A 80 5.03 13.40 6.04
C ASN A 80 5.68 14.31 7.09
N LEU A 81 5.34 14.11 8.36
CA LEU A 81 5.95 14.84 9.46
C LEU A 81 7.44 14.50 9.59
N ASP A 82 7.78 13.21 9.53
CA ASP A 82 9.16 12.75 9.54
C ASP A 82 9.95 13.33 8.38
N PHE A 83 9.35 13.33 7.19
CA PHE A 83 9.93 13.89 6.00
C PHE A 83 10.26 15.38 6.16
N ALA A 84 9.32 16.16 6.68
CA ALA A 84 9.50 17.57 6.88
C ALA A 84 10.53 17.87 7.98
N GLN A 85 10.55 17.10 9.07
CA GLN A 85 11.55 17.21 10.14
C GLN A 85 12.95 16.86 9.62
N ASN A 86 13.09 15.78 8.87
CA ASN A 86 14.34 15.39 8.24
C ASN A 86 14.83 16.47 7.28
N ALA A 87 13.93 17.07 6.50
CA ALA A 87 14.25 18.16 5.60
C ALA A 87 14.84 19.38 6.34
N LEU A 88 14.29 19.72 7.49
CA LEU A 88 14.81 20.81 8.33
C LEU A 88 16.18 20.47 8.94
N VAL A 89 16.33 19.28 9.49
CA VAL A 89 17.56 18.81 10.14
C VAL A 89 18.73 18.77 9.13
N TYR A 90 18.49 18.23 7.95
CA TYR A 90 19.53 18.10 6.91
C TYR A 90 19.67 19.32 6.00
N GLY A 91 18.93 20.40 6.29
CA GLY A 91 19.02 21.66 5.54
C GLY A 91 18.60 21.53 4.09
N MET A 92 17.70 20.61 3.78
CA MET A 92 17.19 20.40 2.44
C MET A 92 16.32 21.58 2.00
N PRO A 93 16.37 21.98 0.71
CA PRO A 93 15.46 23.00 0.21
C PRO A 93 14.03 22.46 0.28
N THR A 94 13.24 22.92 1.24
CA THR A 94 11.84 22.55 1.36
C THR A 94 10.98 23.74 0.99
N ARG A 95 9.84 23.46 0.35
CA ARG A 95 8.76 24.45 0.25
C ARG A 95 7.92 24.50 1.54
N VAL A 96 8.30 23.70 2.54
CA VAL A 96 7.58 23.55 3.80
C VAL A 96 8.23 24.44 4.84
N THR A 97 7.48 25.38 5.37
CA THR A 97 7.88 26.20 6.51
C THR A 97 7.45 25.53 7.82
N LEU A 98 8.08 25.90 8.95
CA LEU A 98 7.65 25.42 10.27
C LEU A 98 6.17 25.70 10.56
N GLU A 99 5.61 26.78 10.01
CA GLU A 99 4.18 27.13 10.13
C GLU A 99 3.28 26.15 9.36
N GLN A 100 3.81 25.47 8.33
CA GLN A 100 3.09 24.46 7.57
C GLN A 100 3.13 23.08 8.23
N LEU A 101 4.02 22.88 9.21
CA LEU A 101 4.07 21.68 10.04
C LEU A 101 3.05 21.71 11.18
N ASP A 102 2.51 22.88 11.48
CA ASP A 102 1.55 23.08 12.57
C ASP A 102 0.13 22.86 12.04
N GLY A 103 -0.36 21.62 12.18
CA GLY A 103 -1.74 21.23 11.91
C GLY A 103 -2.02 20.64 10.52
N ASP A 104 -3.28 20.31 10.30
CA ASP A 104 -3.89 19.56 9.17
C ASP A 104 -3.62 20.08 7.74
N LYS A 105 -2.70 21.01 7.57
CA LYS A 105 -2.40 21.67 6.29
C LYS A 105 -1.25 21.06 5.51
N TYR A 106 -0.48 20.16 6.11
CA TYR A 106 0.59 19.49 5.39
C TYR A 106 -0.01 18.39 4.51
N GLN A 107 -0.12 18.68 3.24
CA GLN A 107 -0.46 17.64 2.26
C GLN A 107 0.79 16.80 1.99
N SER A 108 0.62 15.49 2.07
CA SER A 108 1.55 14.51 1.58
C SER A 108 2.16 14.95 0.25
N PRO A 109 3.44 14.68 -0.01
CA PRO A 109 3.93 14.69 -1.39
C PRO A 109 2.90 13.95 -2.24
N ALA A 110 2.56 14.53 -3.39
CA ALA A 110 1.45 14.05 -4.21
C ALA A 110 1.47 12.52 -4.35
N PRO A 111 0.32 11.85 -4.24
CA PRO A 111 0.22 10.41 -4.42
C PRO A 111 0.88 9.99 -5.72
N LEU A 112 1.31 8.73 -5.80
CA LEU A 112 1.96 8.17 -6.99
C LEU A 112 1.22 8.62 -8.26
N ASN A 113 1.91 9.38 -9.09
CA ASN A 113 1.29 9.95 -10.28
C ASN A 113 1.16 8.91 -11.41
N ALA A 114 0.38 9.24 -12.43
CA ALA A 114 0.11 8.37 -13.55
C ALA A 114 1.37 7.86 -14.28
N LEU A 115 2.42 8.70 -14.38
CA LEU A 115 3.69 8.28 -15.00
C LEU A 115 4.39 7.20 -14.15
N SER A 116 4.42 7.36 -12.84
CA SER A 116 5.03 6.39 -11.92
C SER A 116 4.29 5.06 -11.92
N LEU A 117 2.96 5.11 -11.85
CA LEU A 117 2.12 3.89 -11.92
C LEU A 117 2.25 3.19 -13.27
N ARG A 118 2.31 3.94 -14.38
CA ARG A 118 2.53 3.35 -15.71
C ARG A 118 3.90 2.67 -15.84
N ARG A 119 4.92 3.21 -15.22
CA ARG A 119 6.25 2.58 -15.19
C ARG A 119 6.25 1.25 -14.45
N SER A 120 5.46 1.14 -13.38
CA SER A 120 5.33 -0.10 -12.61
C SER A 120 4.37 -1.10 -13.25
N LEU A 121 3.20 -0.64 -13.71
CA LEU A 121 2.05 -1.50 -14.04
C LEU A 121 1.66 -1.48 -15.51
N GLY A 122 2.33 -0.64 -16.32
CA GLY A 122 2.01 -0.48 -17.73
C GLY A 122 0.83 0.46 -18.00
N ASN A 123 0.46 0.57 -19.28
CA ASN A 123 -0.55 1.52 -19.74
C ASN A 123 -1.98 1.19 -19.30
N GLY A 124 -2.22 -0.01 -18.78
CA GLY A 124 -3.52 -0.45 -18.30
C GLY A 124 -4.07 0.35 -17.13
N VAL A 125 -3.21 1.09 -16.40
CA VAL A 125 -3.63 2.01 -15.34
C VAL A 125 -4.33 3.26 -15.87
N CYS A 126 -4.21 3.55 -17.16
CA CYS A 126 -4.86 4.69 -17.79
C CYS A 126 -6.31 4.35 -18.19
N ARG A 127 -7.24 5.26 -17.93
CA ARG A 127 -8.65 5.13 -18.32
C ARG A 127 -8.80 4.93 -19.84
N ASP A 128 -8.10 5.74 -20.61
CA ASP A 128 -7.92 5.53 -22.06
C ASP A 128 -6.42 5.58 -22.40
N PRO A 129 -5.78 4.45 -22.70
CA PRO A 129 -4.38 4.41 -23.09
C PRO A 129 -4.03 5.30 -24.31
N ARG A 130 -5.01 5.71 -25.11
CA ARG A 130 -4.80 6.62 -26.25
C ARG A 130 -4.72 8.09 -25.83
N SER A 131 -5.16 8.42 -24.62
CA SER A 131 -5.09 9.77 -24.03
C SER A 131 -3.75 10.07 -23.37
N ILE A 132 -2.79 9.15 -23.44
CA ILE A 132 -1.47 9.35 -22.85
C ILE A 132 -0.77 10.52 -23.54
N ASP A 133 -0.43 11.54 -22.78
CA ASP A 133 0.36 12.66 -23.27
C ASP A 133 1.75 12.17 -23.69
N PRO A 134 2.12 12.28 -24.98
CA PRO A 134 3.40 11.77 -25.47
C PRO A 134 4.61 12.51 -24.91
N LYS A 135 4.45 13.73 -24.39
CA LYS A 135 5.54 14.54 -23.84
C LYS A 135 5.78 14.26 -22.37
N THR A 136 4.71 14.18 -21.59
CA THR A 136 4.79 14.02 -20.12
C THR A 136 4.58 12.58 -19.67
N GLY A 137 4.02 11.74 -20.53
CA GLY A 137 3.63 10.38 -20.18
C GLY A 137 2.45 10.30 -19.18
N LYS A 138 1.78 11.40 -18.92
CA LYS A 138 0.63 11.45 -18.01
C LYS A 138 -0.64 10.99 -18.71
N CYS A 139 -1.58 10.46 -17.94
CA CYS A 139 -2.93 10.11 -18.37
C CYS A 139 -3.89 10.24 -17.17
N ASP A 140 -5.19 10.20 -17.46
CA ASP A 140 -6.19 10.02 -16.41
C ASP A 140 -6.15 8.57 -15.93
N LEU A 141 -5.99 8.38 -14.64
CA LEU A 141 -5.94 7.05 -14.04
C LEU A 141 -7.34 6.42 -13.98
N ILE A 142 -7.39 5.11 -13.99
CA ILE A 142 -8.56 4.38 -13.51
C ILE A 142 -8.63 4.49 -11.99
N LEU A 143 -9.83 4.47 -11.45
CA LEU A 143 -10.05 4.63 -10.00
C LEU A 143 -9.35 3.55 -9.18
N GLY A 144 -9.31 2.31 -9.67
CA GLY A 144 -8.55 1.24 -9.04
C GLY A 144 -7.06 1.53 -8.91
N ALA A 145 -6.47 2.22 -9.91
CA ALA A 145 -5.05 2.62 -9.85
C ALA A 145 -4.82 3.77 -8.86
N GLU A 146 -5.78 4.69 -8.71
CA GLU A 146 -5.72 5.74 -7.69
C GLU A 146 -5.79 5.14 -6.28
N LEU A 147 -6.70 4.19 -6.04
CA LEU A 147 -6.80 3.46 -4.78
C LEU A 147 -5.51 2.67 -4.48
N LEU A 148 -4.96 1.98 -5.47
CA LEU A 148 -3.71 1.26 -5.32
C LEU A 148 -2.55 2.18 -4.94
N ALA A 149 -2.47 3.37 -5.56
CA ALA A 149 -1.48 4.37 -5.19
C ALA A 149 -1.61 4.80 -3.72
N GLN A 150 -2.82 5.08 -3.26
CA GLN A 150 -3.08 5.43 -1.87
C GLN A 150 -2.71 4.29 -0.90
N MET A 151 -2.99 3.03 -1.28
CA MET A 151 -2.59 1.87 -0.47
C MET A 151 -1.08 1.73 -0.36
N ILE A 152 -0.33 1.92 -1.45
CA ILE A 152 1.13 1.90 -1.45
C ILE A 152 1.67 3.00 -0.54
N GLU A 153 1.12 4.21 -0.61
CA GLU A 153 1.52 5.32 0.24
C GLU A 153 1.18 5.10 1.71
N THR A 154 0.03 4.51 2.00
CA THR A 154 -0.32 4.11 3.37
C THR A 154 0.66 3.08 3.91
N GLY A 155 1.02 2.07 3.12
CA GLY A 155 2.04 1.08 3.47
C GLY A 155 3.43 1.70 3.69
N ALA A 156 3.74 2.80 3.00
CA ALA A 156 5.00 3.52 3.13
C ALA A 156 5.09 4.41 4.39
N GLN A 157 4.03 4.55 5.17
CA GLN A 157 4.06 5.35 6.41
C GLN A 157 5.05 4.81 7.45
N GLY A 158 5.39 3.53 7.41
CA GLY A 158 6.45 2.93 8.22
C GLY A 158 7.87 3.27 7.74
N GLY A 159 8.03 3.70 6.50
CA GLY A 159 9.31 4.05 5.88
C GLY A 159 9.37 3.66 4.40
N HIS A 160 10.24 4.34 3.67
CA HIS A 160 10.49 4.10 2.23
C HIS A 160 11.80 3.34 1.98
N CYS A 161 12.31 2.62 3.00
CA CYS A 161 13.66 2.02 2.99
C CYS A 161 13.91 1.12 1.77
N PHE A 162 12.92 0.29 1.39
CA PHE A 162 13.05 -0.60 0.24
C PHE A 162 13.22 0.19 -1.07
N GLY A 163 12.42 1.25 -1.25
CA GLY A 163 12.53 2.12 -2.42
C GLY A 163 13.82 2.89 -2.48
N LEU A 164 14.34 3.37 -1.34
CA LEU A 164 15.63 4.04 -1.24
C LEU A 164 16.79 3.09 -1.58
N ALA A 165 16.79 1.89 -1.01
CA ALA A 165 17.83 0.89 -1.26
C ALA A 165 17.84 0.46 -2.74
N ALA A 166 16.66 0.16 -3.30
CA ALA A 166 16.52 -0.22 -4.70
C ALA A 166 16.92 0.91 -5.66
N ALA A 167 16.48 2.15 -5.39
CA ALA A 167 16.83 3.30 -6.22
C ALA A 167 18.34 3.58 -6.20
N ALA A 168 19.00 3.51 -5.04
CA ALA A 168 20.44 3.74 -4.93
C ALA A 168 21.23 2.69 -5.72
N ALA A 169 20.88 1.40 -5.59
CA ALA A 169 21.51 0.33 -6.33
C ALA A 169 21.28 0.47 -7.85
N ALA A 170 20.03 0.70 -8.27
CA ALA A 170 19.68 0.83 -9.69
C ALA A 170 20.33 2.05 -10.37
N LEU A 171 20.47 3.17 -9.65
CA LEU A 171 21.20 4.34 -10.13
C LEU A 171 22.69 4.04 -10.30
N TYR A 172 23.30 3.41 -9.31
CA TYR A 172 24.69 3.00 -9.36
C TYR A 172 24.98 2.05 -10.53
N ASN A 173 24.09 1.10 -10.75
CA ASN A 173 24.18 0.15 -11.86
C ASN A 173 23.88 0.78 -13.25
N GLY A 174 23.42 2.04 -13.31
CA GLY A 174 22.99 2.68 -14.55
C GLY A 174 21.65 2.17 -15.11
N GLN A 175 20.93 1.36 -14.36
CA GLN A 175 19.62 0.81 -14.73
C GLN A 175 18.50 1.85 -14.56
N LEU A 176 18.68 2.80 -13.65
CA LEU A 176 17.77 3.91 -13.41
C LEU A 176 18.42 5.22 -13.88
N PRO A 177 17.85 5.92 -14.86
CA PRO A 177 18.38 7.21 -15.30
C PRO A 177 18.34 8.28 -14.20
N ALA A 178 19.43 9.01 -14.02
CA ALA A 178 19.56 10.01 -12.94
C ALA A 178 18.47 11.09 -12.96
N ASN A 179 17.95 11.44 -14.14
CA ASN A 179 16.85 12.40 -14.27
C ASN A 179 15.52 11.92 -13.67
N GLN A 180 15.36 10.60 -13.44
CA GLN A 180 14.18 10.06 -12.75
C GLN A 180 14.18 10.36 -11.25
N VAL A 181 15.31 10.77 -10.70
CA VAL A 181 15.43 11.27 -9.32
C VAL A 181 15.82 12.75 -9.28
N GLY A 182 15.66 13.46 -10.41
CA GLY A 182 15.98 14.88 -10.49
C GLY A 182 17.48 15.20 -10.46
N ALA A 183 18.35 14.22 -10.60
CA ALA A 183 19.79 14.43 -10.65
C ALA A 183 20.22 14.93 -12.05
N SER A 184 21.10 15.93 -12.08
CA SER A 184 21.64 16.53 -13.30
C SER A 184 23.11 16.16 -13.45
N GLY A 185 23.41 14.90 -13.79
CA GLY A 185 24.77 14.50 -14.20
C GLY A 185 25.87 14.48 -13.14
N LEU A 186 25.62 14.97 -11.94
CA LEU A 186 26.61 15.05 -10.85
C LEU A 186 26.52 13.91 -9.82
N GLY A 187 25.74 12.87 -10.15
CA GLY A 187 25.48 11.75 -9.26
C GLY A 187 24.28 11.97 -8.34
N ILE A 188 23.96 10.97 -7.57
CA ILE A 188 22.76 10.92 -6.71
C ILE A 188 22.79 11.97 -5.58
N ASN A 189 23.97 12.33 -5.11
CA ASN A 189 24.19 13.36 -4.09
C ASN A 189 23.83 14.77 -4.55
N ALA A 190 23.73 15.01 -5.87
CA ALA A 190 23.25 16.27 -6.45
C ALA A 190 21.74 16.22 -6.78
N ALA A 191 21.10 15.04 -6.61
CA ALA A 191 19.65 14.94 -6.71
C ALA A 191 19.02 15.87 -5.67
N ASN A 192 17.93 16.54 -6.04
CA ASN A 192 17.03 17.08 -5.04
C ASN A 192 16.15 15.89 -4.55
N PRO A 193 16.54 15.21 -3.47
CA PRO A 193 15.85 14.00 -3.03
C PRO A 193 14.43 14.30 -2.57
N MET A 194 14.13 15.57 -2.31
CA MET A 194 12.81 16.05 -1.90
C MET A 194 12.01 16.63 -3.07
N GLY A 195 12.57 16.56 -4.28
CA GLY A 195 11.84 16.93 -5.49
C GLY A 195 10.90 15.81 -5.92
N ASP A 196 9.77 16.17 -6.53
CA ASP A 196 8.77 15.23 -7.02
C ASP A 196 9.34 14.01 -7.77
N PRO A 197 10.34 14.14 -8.67
CA PRO A 197 10.88 12.97 -9.37
C PRO A 197 11.50 11.92 -8.45
N ALA A 198 12.26 12.34 -7.43
CA ALA A 198 12.90 11.42 -6.48
C ALA A 198 11.86 10.71 -5.62
N ILE A 199 10.95 11.48 -5.01
CA ILE A 199 9.86 10.94 -4.18
C ILE A 199 9.04 9.94 -4.99
N GLN A 200 8.57 10.32 -6.18
CA GLN A 200 7.79 9.46 -7.06
C GLN A 200 8.53 8.18 -7.43
N THR A 201 9.84 8.25 -7.68
CA THR A 201 10.63 7.09 -8.03
C THR A 201 10.85 6.17 -6.84
N ILE A 202 11.21 6.74 -5.69
CA ILE A 202 11.44 5.97 -4.45
C ILE A 202 10.14 5.30 -3.99
N THR A 203 9.02 6.03 -3.96
CA THR A 203 7.71 5.46 -3.58
C THR A 203 7.25 4.40 -4.58
N ARG A 204 7.51 4.59 -5.87
CA ARG A 204 7.23 3.59 -6.91
C ARG A 204 8.00 2.29 -6.68
N LEU A 205 9.31 2.38 -6.42
CA LEU A 205 10.14 1.19 -6.16
C LEU A 205 9.81 0.55 -4.82
N PHE A 206 9.45 1.35 -3.82
CA PHE A 206 8.88 0.83 -2.57
C PHE A 206 7.61 0.02 -2.84
N GLY A 207 6.73 0.50 -3.72
CA GLY A 207 5.50 -0.17 -4.10
C GLY A 207 5.69 -1.53 -4.79
N ALA A 208 6.86 -1.80 -5.40
CA ALA A 208 7.12 -3.06 -6.07
C ALA A 208 6.95 -4.26 -5.13
N GLN A 209 7.28 -4.13 -3.85
CA GLN A 209 7.10 -5.20 -2.86
C GLN A 209 5.63 -5.61 -2.66
N PHE A 210 4.66 -4.74 -2.95
CA PHE A 210 3.23 -5.04 -2.85
C PHE A 210 2.64 -5.54 -4.16
N LEU A 211 3.32 -5.28 -5.26
CA LEU A 211 2.83 -5.55 -6.61
C LEU A 211 3.41 -6.84 -7.17
N ALA A 212 4.65 -7.15 -6.81
CA ALA A 212 5.31 -8.38 -7.21
C ALA A 212 4.97 -9.52 -6.22
N PRO A 213 4.17 -10.50 -6.63
CA PRO A 213 3.61 -11.49 -5.71
C PRO A 213 4.66 -12.35 -5.01
N ASP A 214 5.86 -12.44 -5.55
CA ASP A 214 6.92 -13.30 -5.03
C ASP A 214 8.01 -12.54 -4.26
N LEU A 215 8.15 -11.22 -4.42
CA LEU A 215 9.24 -10.45 -3.81
C LEU A 215 9.17 -10.46 -2.28
N LEU A 216 8.03 -10.06 -1.73
CA LEU A 216 7.89 -9.93 -0.29
C LEU A 216 7.81 -11.28 0.43
N PRO A 217 7.04 -12.28 -0.05
CA PRO A 217 7.06 -13.61 0.53
C PRO A 217 8.46 -14.23 0.57
N ALA A 218 9.25 -14.10 -0.50
CA ALA A 218 10.63 -14.60 -0.53
C ALA A 218 11.51 -13.86 0.49
N ALA A 219 11.37 -12.54 0.60
CA ALA A 219 12.10 -11.73 1.58
C ALA A 219 11.76 -12.13 3.02
N VAL A 220 10.48 -12.37 3.32
CA VAL A 220 10.00 -12.77 4.66
C VAL A 220 10.43 -14.22 5.00
N ALA A 221 10.37 -15.14 4.04
CA ALA A 221 10.82 -16.51 4.24
C ALA A 221 12.31 -16.59 4.63
N GLY A 222 13.10 -15.64 4.13
CA GLY A 222 14.53 -15.57 4.39
C GLY A 222 15.35 -16.55 3.58
N GLN A 223 16.66 -16.36 3.66
CA GLN A 223 17.67 -17.21 3.02
C GLN A 223 18.73 -17.59 4.06
N SER A 224 19.51 -18.65 3.77
CA SER A 224 20.68 -18.98 4.59
C SER A 224 21.67 -17.80 4.57
N PRO A 225 22.05 -17.26 5.74
CA PRO A 225 23.07 -16.20 5.82
C PRO A 225 24.39 -16.60 5.14
N THR A 226 24.78 -17.87 5.21
CA THR A 226 25.97 -18.42 4.56
C THR A 226 25.86 -18.36 3.03
N GLU A 227 24.72 -18.82 2.46
CA GLU A 227 24.48 -18.76 1.01
C GLU A 227 24.41 -17.32 0.51
N LEU A 228 23.88 -16.41 1.31
CA LEU A 228 23.83 -14.99 1.01
C LEU A 228 25.24 -14.39 0.89
N VAL A 229 26.14 -14.68 1.83
CA VAL A 229 27.55 -14.28 1.76
C VAL A 229 28.22 -14.83 0.49
N GLU A 230 28.04 -16.11 0.17
CA GLU A 230 28.62 -16.71 -1.02
C GLU A 230 28.03 -16.11 -2.32
N THR A 231 26.77 -15.76 -2.33
CA THR A 231 26.14 -15.07 -3.46
C THR A 231 26.75 -13.69 -3.66
N LEU A 232 26.89 -12.91 -2.60
CA LEU A 232 27.51 -11.58 -2.68
C LEU A 232 28.98 -11.63 -3.07
N LYS A 233 29.75 -12.59 -2.57
CA LYS A 233 31.16 -12.82 -2.97
C LYS A 233 31.30 -13.11 -4.46
N ARG A 234 30.33 -13.78 -5.04
CA ARG A 234 30.32 -14.10 -6.48
C ARG A 234 29.88 -12.95 -7.35
N THR A 235 28.94 -12.12 -6.91
CA THR A 235 28.26 -11.13 -7.74
C THR A 235 28.83 -9.72 -7.63
N LEU A 236 29.22 -9.25 -6.44
CA LEU A 236 29.71 -7.90 -6.23
C LEU A 236 30.99 -7.55 -7.01
N PRO A 237 31.97 -8.46 -7.22
CA PRO A 237 33.16 -8.14 -8.02
C PRO A 237 32.87 -7.75 -9.48
N GLY A 238 31.63 -7.94 -9.96
CA GLY A 238 31.18 -7.47 -11.27
C GLY A 238 31.04 -5.95 -11.39
N GLY A 239 31.26 -5.20 -10.30
CA GLY A 239 31.15 -3.72 -10.31
C GLY A 239 29.72 -3.21 -10.28
N THR A 240 28.77 -4.07 -9.91
CA THR A 240 27.35 -3.74 -9.75
C THR A 240 26.83 -4.14 -8.37
N VAL A 241 25.68 -3.60 -7.99
CA VAL A 241 24.93 -3.97 -6.79
C VAL A 241 23.61 -4.60 -7.24
N PRO A 242 23.57 -5.93 -7.45
CA PRO A 242 22.41 -6.60 -8.05
C PRO A 242 21.23 -6.81 -7.09
N PHE A 243 21.41 -6.55 -5.79
CA PHE A 243 20.42 -6.89 -4.78
C PHE A 243 20.09 -5.74 -3.83
N VAL A 244 18.86 -5.74 -3.34
CA VAL A 244 18.47 -5.15 -2.05
C VAL A 244 18.60 -6.25 -1.00
N LEU A 245 19.23 -5.95 0.14
CA LEU A 245 19.25 -6.83 1.30
C LEU A 245 18.13 -6.43 2.25
N THR A 246 17.32 -7.40 2.63
CA THR A 246 16.17 -7.21 3.52
C THR A 246 16.35 -7.97 4.82
N VAL A 247 15.91 -7.39 5.92
CA VAL A 247 15.86 -8.05 7.24
C VAL A 247 14.45 -7.93 7.79
N PHE A 248 13.93 -9.01 8.41
CA PHE A 248 12.61 -9.05 9.02
C PHE A 248 12.67 -9.61 10.43
N GLY A 249 11.79 -9.12 11.30
CA GLY A 249 11.63 -9.61 12.67
C GLY A 249 10.32 -9.11 13.27
N GLU A 250 10.11 -9.38 14.55
CA GLU A 250 8.87 -8.98 15.26
C GLU A 250 8.61 -7.48 15.24
N SER A 251 9.66 -6.65 15.24
CA SER A 251 9.53 -5.19 15.17
C SER A 251 9.34 -4.64 13.75
N GLY A 252 9.24 -5.51 12.75
CA GLY A 252 9.11 -5.13 11.35
C GLY A 252 10.34 -5.45 10.51
N GLY A 253 10.34 -4.92 9.28
CA GLY A 253 11.41 -5.12 8.31
C GLY A 253 12.18 -3.84 8.00
N HIS A 254 13.39 -4.02 7.47
CA HIS A 254 14.20 -2.95 6.94
C HIS A 254 14.90 -3.40 5.66
N ALA A 255 15.20 -2.46 4.76
CA ALA A 255 15.86 -2.74 3.49
C ALA A 255 17.05 -1.80 3.29
N ILE A 256 18.17 -2.40 2.91
CA ILE A 256 19.48 -1.77 2.82
C ILE A 256 20.21 -2.23 1.56
N THR A 257 21.27 -1.55 1.16
CA THR A 257 22.02 -1.85 -0.05
C THR A 257 23.37 -2.52 0.29
N PRO A 258 23.59 -3.81 0.02
CA PRO A 258 24.85 -4.48 0.27
C PRO A 258 25.86 -4.08 -0.83
N TYR A 259 27.12 -3.77 -0.45
CA TYR A 259 28.09 -3.32 -1.45
C TYR A 259 29.48 -3.95 -1.36
N ALA A 260 29.85 -4.54 -0.23
CA ALA A 260 31.10 -5.28 -0.08
C ALA A 260 30.95 -6.42 0.93
N VAL A 261 31.81 -7.41 0.84
CA VAL A 261 31.97 -8.50 1.82
C VAL A 261 33.39 -8.45 2.36
N LEU A 262 33.53 -8.47 3.68
CA LEU A 262 34.79 -8.46 4.38
C LEU A 262 34.91 -9.76 5.20
N ASP A 263 36.05 -10.44 5.07
CA ASP A 263 36.42 -11.63 5.86
C ASP A 263 37.08 -11.20 7.16
N ARG A 264 36.50 -11.58 8.29
CA ARG A 264 37.04 -11.34 9.64
C ARG A 264 37.84 -12.51 10.18
N GLY A 265 37.93 -13.60 9.38
CA GLY A 265 38.52 -14.86 9.78
C GLY A 265 37.58 -15.76 10.58
N ASN A 266 37.95 -17.05 10.68
CA ASN A 266 37.21 -18.05 11.45
C ASN A 266 35.71 -18.19 11.08
N GLY A 267 35.35 -18.00 9.80
CA GLY A 267 33.99 -18.12 9.32
C GLY A 267 33.09 -16.90 9.61
N LEU A 268 33.67 -15.82 10.15
CA LEU A 268 32.94 -14.56 10.36
C LEU A 268 33.14 -13.64 9.15
N TYR A 269 32.04 -13.05 8.69
CA TYR A 269 32.02 -12.09 7.60
C TYR A 269 31.21 -10.86 7.99
N ASP A 270 31.65 -9.69 7.52
CA ASP A 270 30.86 -8.48 7.54
C ASP A 270 30.40 -8.15 6.11
N ILE A 271 29.10 -8.01 5.92
CA ILE A 271 28.51 -7.46 4.69
C ILE A 271 28.38 -5.96 4.91
N ALA A 272 29.21 -5.18 4.23
CA ALA A 272 29.14 -3.73 4.27
C ALA A 272 27.87 -3.25 3.54
N VAL A 273 27.11 -2.39 4.19
CA VAL A 273 25.81 -1.94 3.70
C VAL A 273 25.67 -0.41 3.73
N TYR A 274 24.96 0.12 2.74
CA TYR A 274 24.36 1.42 2.83
C TYR A 274 23.00 1.27 3.49
N ASP A 275 22.89 1.78 4.72
CA ASP A 275 21.64 1.90 5.44
C ASP A 275 21.07 3.28 5.23
N ASN A 276 19.90 3.34 4.60
CA ASN A 276 19.24 4.59 4.28
C ASN A 276 18.67 5.32 5.52
N ASN A 277 18.65 4.70 6.69
CA ASN A 277 18.37 5.41 7.95
C ASN A 277 19.56 6.27 8.39
N PHE A 278 20.75 5.87 8.00
CA PHE A 278 22.01 6.54 8.35
C PHE A 278 22.78 6.87 7.08
N PRO A 279 22.27 7.80 6.24
CA PRO A 279 22.95 8.18 5.02
C PRO A 279 24.38 8.52 5.36
N PHE A 280 25.33 8.06 4.52
CA PHE A 280 26.73 8.38 4.68
C PHE A 280 27.52 7.50 5.68
N ARG A 281 26.90 6.63 6.43
CA ARG A 281 27.62 5.67 7.28
C ARG A 281 27.83 4.35 6.57
N ALA A 282 29.03 3.80 6.72
CA ALA A 282 29.29 2.42 6.42
C ALA A 282 28.87 1.58 7.65
N LEU A 283 27.83 0.78 7.48
CA LEU A 283 27.38 -0.19 8.48
C LEU A 283 27.63 -1.61 7.98
N ALA A 284 27.47 -2.61 8.86
CA ALA A 284 27.66 -3.98 8.49
C ALA A 284 26.60 -4.91 9.09
N VAL A 285 26.20 -5.88 8.29
CA VAL A 285 25.54 -7.09 8.76
C VAL A 285 26.65 -8.11 9.03
N THR A 286 26.75 -8.60 10.25
CA THR A 286 27.71 -9.65 10.60
C THR A 286 27.07 -11.02 10.38
N VAL A 287 27.78 -11.91 9.68
CA VAL A 287 27.36 -13.28 9.39
C VAL A 287 28.40 -14.25 9.95
N ASP A 288 27.94 -15.26 10.67
CA ASP A 288 28.75 -16.41 11.09
C ASP A 288 28.36 -17.65 10.27
N THR A 289 29.23 -18.04 9.34
CA THR A 289 29.00 -19.19 8.46
C THR A 289 29.14 -20.54 9.15
N ASN A 290 29.77 -20.59 10.35
CA ASN A 290 29.86 -21.83 11.11
C ASN A 290 28.54 -22.22 11.75
N THR A 291 27.70 -21.22 12.07
CA THR A 291 26.40 -21.38 12.74
C THR A 291 25.24 -21.01 11.84
N ASP A 292 25.51 -20.60 10.59
CA ASP A 292 24.52 -20.07 9.64
C ASP A 292 23.64 -18.99 10.27
N SER A 293 24.28 -18.02 10.91
CA SER A 293 23.59 -16.99 11.67
C SER A 293 24.01 -15.58 11.25
N PHE A 294 23.15 -14.61 11.53
CA PHE A 294 23.44 -13.20 11.30
C PHE A 294 23.05 -12.31 12.48
N LEU A 295 23.63 -11.12 12.50
CA LEU A 295 23.34 -10.05 13.44
C LEU A 295 23.37 -8.71 12.70
N TYR A 296 22.33 -7.92 12.86
CA TYR A 296 22.26 -6.55 12.38
C TYR A 296 21.50 -5.67 13.35
N THR A 297 22.08 -4.52 13.70
CA THR A 297 21.45 -3.55 14.61
C THR A 297 21.26 -2.22 13.87
N SER A 298 20.02 -1.79 13.76
CA SER A 298 19.60 -0.53 13.15
C SER A 298 18.22 -0.13 13.68
N ALA A 299 17.41 0.54 12.90
CA ALA A 299 16.03 0.87 13.18
C ALA A 299 15.17 0.64 11.93
N VAL A 300 13.87 0.51 12.09
CA VAL A 300 12.93 0.41 10.95
C VAL A 300 12.90 1.72 10.16
N ASN A 301 12.95 2.85 10.87
CA ASN A 301 13.18 4.18 10.30
C ASN A 301 13.99 5.02 11.30
N PRO A 302 14.56 6.17 10.91
CA PRO A 302 15.44 6.97 11.78
C PRO A 302 14.80 7.44 13.10
N ASN A 303 13.47 7.53 13.12
CA ASN A 303 12.70 8.02 14.27
C ASN A 303 12.20 6.87 15.18
N SER A 304 12.44 5.62 14.78
CA SER A 304 12.09 4.44 15.56
C SER A 304 13.17 4.05 16.55
N ALA A 305 12.79 3.30 17.57
CA ALA A 305 13.74 2.69 18.48
C ALA A 305 14.69 1.76 17.75
N SER A 306 15.93 1.69 18.21
CA SER A 306 16.91 0.74 17.67
C SER A 306 16.46 -0.69 17.92
N TYR A 307 16.62 -1.55 16.90
CA TYR A 307 16.28 -2.96 16.96
C TYR A 307 17.43 -3.81 16.44
N THR A 308 17.56 -5.02 16.97
CA THR A 308 18.58 -5.99 16.53
C THR A 308 17.89 -7.16 15.87
N TRP A 309 18.06 -7.28 14.54
CA TRP A 309 17.67 -8.46 13.78
C TRP A 309 18.78 -9.52 13.90
N SER A 310 18.37 -10.72 14.26
CA SER A 310 19.32 -11.84 14.38
C SER A 310 18.61 -13.18 14.23
N THR A 311 19.36 -14.20 13.85
CA THR A 311 18.86 -15.58 13.84
C THR A 311 18.39 -16.02 15.24
N ALA A 312 19.02 -15.52 16.30
CA ALA A 312 18.68 -15.86 17.68
C ALA A 312 17.27 -15.39 18.08
N ASN A 313 16.79 -14.27 17.54
CA ASN A 313 15.42 -13.77 17.76
C ASN A 313 14.47 -14.11 16.59
N LYS A 314 14.80 -15.15 15.82
CA LYS A 314 14.01 -15.64 14.68
C LYS A 314 13.81 -14.61 13.55
N SER A 315 14.65 -13.61 13.48
CA SER A 315 14.66 -12.70 12.34
C SER A 315 15.16 -13.41 11.09
N THR A 316 14.68 -12.97 9.94
CA THR A 316 15.10 -13.47 8.63
C THR A 316 15.90 -12.43 7.86
N ILE A 317 16.70 -12.89 6.91
CA ILE A 317 17.51 -12.07 6.02
C ILE A 317 17.40 -12.63 4.60
N ALA A 318 17.31 -11.76 3.58
CA ALA A 318 17.24 -12.20 2.19
C ALA A 318 17.82 -11.17 1.22
N LEU A 319 18.21 -11.64 0.03
CA LEU A 319 18.54 -10.81 -1.13
C LEU A 319 17.34 -10.76 -2.08
N VAL A 320 16.96 -9.56 -2.50
CA VAL A 320 15.93 -9.32 -3.51
C VAL A 320 16.62 -8.76 -4.75
N ASP A 321 16.40 -9.38 -5.90
CA ASP A 321 17.01 -8.97 -7.15
C ASP A 321 16.48 -7.60 -7.61
N ILE A 322 17.38 -6.72 -8.02
CA ILE A 322 17.03 -5.37 -8.51
C ILE A 322 16.25 -5.45 -9.81
N ASP A 323 16.55 -6.42 -10.68
CA ASP A 323 15.85 -6.59 -11.95
C ASP A 323 14.36 -6.91 -11.72
N ASP A 324 14.05 -7.73 -10.71
CA ASP A 324 12.67 -8.02 -10.32
C ASP A 324 11.94 -6.79 -9.78
N VAL A 325 12.64 -5.93 -9.03
CA VAL A 325 12.08 -4.66 -8.52
C VAL A 325 11.81 -3.65 -9.63
N LEU A 326 12.69 -3.61 -10.63
CA LEU A 326 12.59 -2.70 -11.78
C LEU A 326 11.63 -3.20 -12.87
N ALA A 327 11.34 -4.49 -12.88
CA ALA A 327 10.43 -5.09 -13.85
C ALA A 327 9.04 -4.45 -13.81
N GLN A 328 8.34 -4.50 -14.92
CA GLN A 328 6.94 -4.16 -14.94
C GLN A 328 6.16 -5.19 -14.12
N GLN A 329 5.49 -4.73 -13.08
CA GLN A 329 4.75 -5.56 -12.15
C GLN A 329 3.36 -5.94 -12.71
N PRO A 330 2.78 -7.07 -12.28
CA PRO A 330 1.39 -7.39 -12.53
C PRO A 330 0.49 -6.24 -12.06
N CYS A 331 -0.54 -5.95 -12.84
CA CYS A 331 -1.47 -4.89 -12.49
C CYS A 331 -2.82 -5.48 -12.04
N PRO A 332 -3.06 -5.65 -10.75
CA PRO A 332 -4.30 -6.27 -10.26
C PRO A 332 -5.55 -5.45 -10.60
N VAL A 333 -5.38 -4.14 -10.84
CA VAL A 333 -6.48 -3.21 -11.14
C VAL A 333 -6.72 -3.03 -12.63
N CYS A 334 -5.78 -3.41 -13.49
CA CYS A 334 -5.89 -3.25 -14.94
C CYS A 334 -6.89 -4.25 -15.53
N ARG A 335 -7.40 -3.94 -16.72
CA ARG A 335 -8.28 -4.86 -17.46
C ARG A 335 -7.46 -6.00 -18.06
N GLY A 336 -7.90 -7.23 -17.86
CA GLY A 336 -7.28 -8.42 -18.43
C GLY A 336 -7.54 -9.66 -17.58
N LYS A 337 -7.76 -10.80 -18.20
CA LYS A 337 -8.07 -12.05 -17.47
C LYS A 337 -6.90 -12.62 -16.68
N ASP A 338 -5.68 -12.16 -16.98
CA ASP A 338 -4.44 -12.71 -16.38
C ASP A 338 -3.92 -11.85 -15.21
N GLN A 339 -4.80 -11.05 -14.61
CA GLN A 339 -4.41 -10.02 -13.64
C GLN A 339 -4.85 -10.41 -12.24
N GLY A 340 -4.83 -11.38 -11.61
CA GLY A 340 -5.13 -11.70 -10.22
C GLY A 340 -6.01 -10.68 -9.46
N THR A 341 -6.24 -10.92 -8.20
CA THR A 341 -7.01 -10.00 -7.33
C THR A 341 -6.17 -9.58 -6.14
N LEU A 342 -6.03 -8.28 -5.92
CA LEU A 342 -5.44 -7.75 -4.71
C LEU A 342 -6.54 -7.46 -3.68
N LEU A 343 -6.45 -8.10 -2.53
CA LEU A 343 -7.30 -7.84 -1.37
C LEU A 343 -6.55 -6.98 -0.38
N ALA A 344 -7.20 -5.94 0.10
CA ALA A 344 -6.75 -5.14 1.22
C ALA A 344 -7.84 -5.07 2.28
N PHE A 345 -7.41 -5.03 3.51
CA PHE A 345 -8.28 -4.94 4.67
C PHE A 345 -7.89 -3.69 5.45
N SER A 346 -8.86 -2.94 5.95
CA SER A 346 -8.63 -1.81 6.83
C SER A 346 -9.51 -1.88 8.06
N SER A 347 -9.21 -1.03 9.04
CA SER A 347 -9.97 -0.92 10.28
C SER A 347 -9.84 -2.10 11.26
N PHE A 348 -8.66 -2.75 11.30
CA PHE A 348 -8.32 -3.66 12.38
C PHE A 348 -7.59 -2.89 13.50
N PRO A 349 -8.21 -2.67 14.66
CA PRO A 349 -7.49 -2.10 15.79
C PRO A 349 -6.41 -3.06 16.24
N SER A 350 -5.20 -2.55 16.43
CA SER A 350 -4.01 -3.33 16.78
C SER A 350 -4.15 -4.22 18.02
N ALA A 351 -4.98 -3.81 18.97
CA ALA A 351 -5.17 -4.54 20.23
C ALA A 351 -5.98 -5.84 20.07
N ASN A 352 -6.64 -6.07 18.94
CA ASN A 352 -7.59 -7.17 18.76
C ASN A 352 -7.37 -7.99 17.48
N ALA A 353 -6.22 -7.84 16.83
CA ALA A 353 -5.94 -8.56 15.57
C ALA A 353 -5.92 -10.09 15.74
N GLU A 354 -5.59 -10.58 16.93
CA GLU A 354 -5.65 -12.01 17.27
C GLU A 354 -7.10 -12.54 17.36
N GLU A 355 -8.08 -11.66 17.51
CA GLU A 355 -9.48 -11.99 17.65
C GLU A 355 -10.24 -12.00 16.30
N ILE A 356 -9.62 -11.53 15.23
CA ILE A 356 -10.20 -11.55 13.88
C ILE A 356 -9.36 -12.44 12.97
N THR A 357 -9.99 -13.48 12.46
CA THR A 357 -9.36 -14.42 11.52
C THR A 357 -9.90 -14.18 10.13
N ILE A 358 -9.01 -13.99 9.16
CA ILE A 358 -9.35 -13.92 7.73
C ILE A 358 -8.96 -15.25 7.11
N VAL A 359 -9.87 -15.81 6.32
CA VAL A 359 -9.64 -17.03 5.56
C VAL A 359 -10.13 -16.82 4.12
N LEU A 360 -9.40 -17.35 3.15
CA LEU A 360 -9.89 -17.47 1.79
C LEU A 360 -10.54 -18.82 1.62
N LEU A 361 -11.71 -18.84 0.98
CA LEU A 361 -12.51 -20.03 0.79
C LEU A 361 -12.79 -20.22 -0.70
N THR A 362 -12.98 -21.46 -1.13
CA THR A 362 -13.55 -21.74 -2.45
C THR A 362 -15.03 -21.31 -2.49
N PRO A 363 -15.65 -21.21 -3.67
CA PRO A 363 -17.10 -20.93 -3.78
C PRO A 363 -17.99 -21.91 -3.00
N GLU A 364 -17.51 -23.14 -2.76
CA GLU A 364 -18.19 -24.18 -1.98
C GLU A 364 -17.96 -24.02 -0.47
N GLY A 365 -17.18 -23.02 -0.04
CA GLY A 365 -16.91 -22.70 1.36
C GLY A 365 -15.80 -23.56 2.02
N GLN A 366 -14.97 -24.24 1.23
CA GLN A 366 -13.79 -24.95 1.73
C GLN A 366 -12.57 -23.98 1.75
N PRO A 367 -11.58 -24.18 2.62
CA PRO A 367 -10.35 -23.40 2.58
C PRO A 367 -9.70 -23.41 1.19
N LEU A 368 -9.34 -22.23 0.69
CA LEU A 368 -8.59 -22.09 -0.55
C LEU A 368 -7.18 -22.65 -0.37
N ALA A 369 -6.67 -23.36 -1.37
CA ALA A 369 -5.34 -23.92 -1.34
C ALA A 369 -4.29 -22.78 -1.25
N SER A 370 -3.28 -22.97 -0.40
CA SER A 370 -2.31 -21.93 -0.05
C SER A 370 -1.36 -21.54 -1.18
N ASP A 371 -1.26 -22.34 -2.22
CA ASP A 371 -0.49 -22.05 -3.44
C ASP A 371 -1.27 -21.17 -4.45
N LEU A 372 -2.55 -20.90 -4.22
CA LEU A 372 -3.39 -20.03 -5.05
C LEU A 372 -3.44 -18.57 -4.58
N TYR A 373 -2.79 -18.25 -3.47
CA TYR A 373 -2.72 -16.89 -2.95
C TYR A 373 -1.44 -16.64 -2.16
N ARG A 374 -1.08 -15.37 -2.01
CA ARG A 374 0.07 -14.94 -1.22
C ARG A 374 -0.33 -13.80 -0.29
N THR A 375 0.07 -13.88 0.97
CA THR A 375 -0.10 -12.77 1.90
C THR A 375 1.08 -11.82 1.74
N LEU A 376 0.80 -10.59 1.36
CA LEU A 376 1.78 -9.53 1.22
C LEU A 376 1.80 -8.72 2.52
N GLN A 377 2.93 -8.70 3.22
CA GLN A 377 3.10 -7.87 4.41
C GLN A 377 4.10 -6.76 4.10
N PRO A 378 3.83 -5.50 4.50
CA PRO A 378 4.78 -4.43 4.28
C PRO A 378 6.07 -4.70 5.05
N LEU A 379 7.21 -4.38 4.44
CA LEU A 379 8.54 -4.46 5.06
C LEU A 379 8.67 -3.62 6.34
N ASN A 380 7.88 -2.56 6.43
CA ASN A 380 7.78 -1.69 7.58
C ASN A 380 6.33 -1.67 8.04
N PRO A 381 5.88 -2.62 8.89
CA PRO A 381 4.58 -2.48 9.49
C PRO A 381 4.55 -1.15 10.24
N PRO A 382 3.48 -0.39 10.16
CA PRO A 382 3.30 0.76 11.03
C PRO A 382 3.48 0.31 12.48
N THR A 383 4.00 1.20 13.33
CA THR A 383 4.35 0.95 14.74
C THR A 383 3.37 0.03 15.47
N GLU A 384 3.78 -0.63 16.55
CA GLU A 384 3.00 -1.64 17.31
C GLU A 384 1.52 -1.31 17.55
N SER A 385 1.14 -0.03 17.45
CA SER A 385 -0.25 0.43 17.53
C SER A 385 -1.04 0.31 16.20
N GLN A 386 -0.40 -0.03 15.10
CA GLN A 386 -1.01 -0.16 13.78
C GLN A 386 -0.56 -1.48 13.15
N GLN A 387 -1.15 -2.59 13.56
CA GLN A 387 -1.03 -3.82 12.77
C GLN A 387 -1.64 -3.52 11.40
N SER A 388 -0.81 -3.46 10.38
CA SER A 388 -1.29 -3.30 9.01
C SER A 388 -2.18 -4.48 8.69
N ALA A 389 -3.38 -4.17 8.26
CA ALA A 389 -4.28 -5.19 7.75
C ALA A 389 -3.59 -5.96 6.61
N PRO A 390 -3.75 -7.28 6.52
CA PRO A 390 -3.04 -8.07 5.53
C PRO A 390 -3.42 -7.64 4.11
N LEU A 391 -2.42 -7.54 3.25
CA LEU A 391 -2.60 -7.50 1.81
C LEU A 391 -2.48 -8.93 1.29
N ILE A 392 -3.46 -9.37 0.50
CA ILE A 392 -3.47 -10.72 -0.05
C ILE A 392 -3.60 -10.62 -1.57
N PHE A 393 -2.69 -11.24 -2.29
CA PHE A 393 -2.78 -11.40 -3.73
C PHE A 393 -3.31 -12.79 -4.04
N VAL A 394 -4.42 -12.86 -4.77
CA VAL A 394 -5.01 -14.11 -5.27
C VAL A 394 -4.69 -14.25 -6.74
N ASP A 395 -4.25 -15.43 -7.15
CA ASP A 395 -3.78 -15.70 -8.50
C ASP A 395 -4.88 -15.49 -9.56
N PRO A 396 -4.51 -15.20 -10.82
CA PRO A 396 -5.45 -15.03 -11.92
C PRO A 396 -6.35 -16.26 -12.13
N GLY A 397 -7.65 -16.02 -12.36
CA GLY A 397 -8.60 -17.07 -12.69
C GLY A 397 -9.08 -17.90 -11.50
N VAL A 398 -8.70 -17.54 -10.28
CA VAL A 398 -9.15 -18.18 -9.05
C VAL A 398 -10.45 -17.53 -8.56
N ASP A 399 -11.52 -18.32 -8.49
CA ASP A 399 -12.77 -17.91 -7.82
C ASP A 399 -12.67 -18.18 -6.33
N PHE A 400 -12.99 -17.18 -5.52
CA PHE A 400 -12.85 -17.29 -4.07
C PHE A 400 -13.90 -16.48 -3.30
N LEU A 401 -14.02 -16.80 -2.01
CA LEU A 401 -14.75 -16.03 -1.01
C LEU A 401 -13.79 -15.60 0.09
N VAL A 402 -14.06 -14.46 0.68
CA VAL A 402 -13.36 -13.96 1.87
C VAL A 402 -14.21 -14.28 3.09
N GLY A 403 -13.71 -15.13 3.97
CA GLY A 403 -14.29 -15.39 5.27
C GLY A 403 -13.63 -14.52 6.33
N VAL A 404 -14.42 -13.84 7.15
CA VAL A 404 -13.96 -13.09 8.31
C VAL A 404 -14.66 -13.67 9.53
N ALA A 405 -13.91 -14.24 10.45
CA ALA A 405 -14.41 -14.75 11.73
C ALA A 405 -13.92 -13.85 12.85
N ALA A 406 -14.86 -13.28 13.61
CA ALA A 406 -14.56 -12.52 14.81
C ALA A 406 -14.74 -13.42 16.04
N GLY A 407 -13.68 -13.54 16.85
CA GLY A 407 -13.69 -14.19 18.13
C GLY A 407 -14.35 -13.31 19.21
N LYS A 408 -13.79 -13.30 20.41
CA LYS A 408 -14.25 -12.43 21.50
C LYS A 408 -13.67 -11.03 21.33
N LEU A 409 -14.46 -10.12 20.76
CA LEU A 409 -14.08 -8.71 20.66
C LEU A 409 -14.44 -7.96 21.95
N ALA A 410 -13.55 -7.09 22.41
CA ALA A 410 -13.80 -6.20 23.56
C ALA A 410 -14.91 -5.17 23.25
N ALA A 411 -15.02 -4.75 21.99
CA ALA A 411 -16.08 -3.88 21.46
C ALA A 411 -16.36 -4.23 20.01
N SER A 412 -17.51 -3.80 19.47
CA SER A 412 -17.77 -3.90 18.03
C SER A 412 -16.75 -3.11 17.24
N GLN A 413 -16.35 -3.64 16.08
CA GLN A 413 -15.32 -3.07 15.23
C GLN A 413 -15.85 -2.90 13.79
N PRO A 414 -15.49 -1.80 13.08
CA PRO A 414 -15.70 -1.74 11.65
C PRO A 414 -14.72 -2.65 10.92
N ILE A 415 -15.14 -3.20 9.81
CA ILE A 415 -14.28 -3.95 8.89
C ILE A 415 -14.52 -3.44 7.48
N GLU A 416 -13.42 -3.15 6.80
CA GLU A 416 -13.41 -2.76 5.41
C GLU A 416 -12.59 -3.78 4.60
N VAL A 417 -13.14 -4.22 3.49
CA VAL A 417 -12.47 -5.12 2.55
C VAL A 417 -12.49 -4.49 1.17
N TYR A 418 -11.33 -4.31 0.60
CA TYR A 418 -11.13 -3.86 -0.78
C TYR A 418 -10.68 -5.05 -1.61
N ALA A 419 -11.31 -5.26 -2.75
CA ALA A 419 -10.86 -6.20 -3.75
C ALA A 419 -10.68 -5.48 -5.07
N LEU A 420 -9.45 -5.44 -5.54
CA LEU A 420 -9.03 -4.78 -6.77
C LEU A 420 -8.75 -5.85 -7.82
N SER A 421 -9.55 -5.91 -8.88
CA SER A 421 -9.37 -6.89 -9.94
C SER A 421 -9.94 -6.40 -11.27
N ASN A 422 -9.27 -6.72 -12.37
CA ASN A 422 -9.77 -6.65 -13.75
C ASN A 422 -10.51 -5.34 -14.12
N GLY A 423 -9.96 -4.18 -13.71
CA GLY A 423 -10.56 -2.85 -13.99
C GLY A 423 -11.85 -2.58 -13.23
N ALA A 424 -12.11 -3.34 -12.18
CA ALA A 424 -13.15 -3.11 -11.21
C ALA A 424 -12.59 -3.16 -9.79
N SER A 425 -13.24 -2.48 -8.89
CA SER A 425 -12.92 -2.53 -7.47
C SER A 425 -14.22 -2.80 -6.72
N SER A 426 -14.20 -3.79 -5.85
CA SER A 426 -15.30 -4.07 -4.94
C SER A 426 -14.88 -3.68 -3.54
N TYR A 427 -15.79 -3.08 -2.82
CA TYR A 427 -15.58 -2.63 -1.46
C TYR A 427 -16.73 -3.09 -0.58
N LEU A 428 -16.40 -3.69 0.54
CA LEU A 428 -17.33 -4.03 1.60
C LEU A 428 -16.99 -3.23 2.84
N LEU A 429 -17.94 -2.48 3.35
CA LEU A 429 -17.87 -1.86 4.68
C LEU A 429 -18.93 -2.48 5.59
N LEU A 430 -18.50 -2.88 6.76
CA LEU A 430 -19.34 -3.24 7.90
C LEU A 430 -19.02 -2.29 9.04
N ASP A 431 -19.98 -1.46 9.42
CA ASP A 431 -19.78 -0.49 10.50
C ASP A 431 -19.59 -1.16 11.86
N GLU A 432 -20.22 -2.33 12.06
CA GLU A 432 -20.18 -3.05 13.32
C GLU A 432 -20.05 -4.56 13.10
N VAL A 433 -18.88 -5.08 13.42
CA VAL A 433 -18.64 -6.51 13.57
C VAL A 433 -18.60 -6.83 15.06
N THR A 434 -19.46 -7.71 15.52
CA THR A 434 -19.58 -8.10 16.91
C THR A 434 -18.92 -9.44 17.18
N SER A 435 -18.63 -9.75 18.46
CA SER A 435 -18.09 -11.05 18.87
C SER A 435 -18.89 -12.24 18.30
N ASP A 436 -18.20 -13.32 18.00
CA ASP A 436 -18.76 -14.56 17.47
C ASP A 436 -19.53 -14.38 16.15
N SER A 437 -19.20 -13.37 15.36
CA SER A 437 -19.74 -13.20 14.02
C SER A 437 -18.83 -13.84 12.98
N THR A 438 -19.45 -14.47 12.00
CA THR A 438 -18.79 -14.94 10.79
C THR A 438 -19.42 -14.24 9.59
N ILE A 439 -18.57 -13.67 8.75
CA ILE A 439 -18.94 -12.95 7.56
C ILE A 439 -18.33 -13.68 6.37
N VAL A 440 -19.09 -13.86 5.32
CA VAL A 440 -18.59 -14.37 4.04
C VAL A 440 -18.88 -13.33 2.97
N PHE A 441 -17.83 -12.89 2.31
CA PHE A 441 -17.88 -11.92 1.23
C PHE A 441 -17.25 -12.53 -0.02
N GLY A 442 -18.05 -12.69 -1.07
CA GLY A 442 -17.57 -13.15 -2.37
C GLY A 442 -17.32 -11.97 -3.27
N VAL A 443 -16.18 -11.98 -3.93
CA VAL A 443 -15.79 -10.96 -4.89
C VAL A 443 -15.45 -11.66 -6.19
N GLY A 444 -16.22 -11.35 -7.22
CA GLY A 444 -15.96 -11.78 -8.59
C GLY A 444 -15.92 -10.60 -9.54
N GLU A 445 -15.50 -10.84 -10.75
CA GLU A 445 -15.39 -9.80 -11.79
C GLU A 445 -16.71 -9.05 -12.01
N ASP A 446 -17.84 -9.80 -12.04
CA ASP A 446 -19.17 -9.27 -12.33
C ASP A 446 -20.19 -9.56 -11.22
N ALA A 447 -19.75 -10.02 -10.05
CA ALA A 447 -20.62 -10.36 -8.95
C ALA A 447 -19.96 -10.14 -7.59
N ALA A 448 -20.75 -9.74 -6.61
CA ALA A 448 -20.37 -9.78 -5.21
C ALA A 448 -21.47 -10.48 -4.40
N THR A 449 -21.08 -11.19 -3.36
CA THR A 449 -22.01 -11.82 -2.43
C THR A 449 -21.65 -11.47 -1.00
N PHE A 450 -22.66 -11.37 -0.14
CA PHE A 450 -22.47 -11.14 1.28
C PHE A 450 -23.40 -11.99 2.12
N GLN A 451 -22.89 -12.52 3.21
CA GLN A 451 -23.67 -13.20 4.23
C GLN A 451 -23.00 -13.04 5.60
N SER A 452 -23.80 -12.89 6.66
CA SER A 452 -23.31 -12.84 8.04
C SER A 452 -24.15 -13.71 8.95
N THR A 453 -23.53 -14.32 9.94
CA THR A 453 -24.21 -15.10 11.00
C THR A 453 -24.92 -14.20 12.01
N LYS A 454 -24.64 -12.90 12.01
CA LYS A 454 -25.33 -11.89 12.84
C LYS A 454 -26.10 -10.92 11.97
N ALA A 455 -27.07 -10.23 12.56
CA ALA A 455 -27.71 -9.11 11.89
C ALA A 455 -26.66 -8.01 11.62
N SER A 456 -26.68 -7.43 10.43
CA SER A 456 -25.66 -6.48 9.97
C SER A 456 -26.23 -5.49 8.97
N SER A 457 -25.47 -4.43 8.71
CA SER A 457 -25.79 -3.40 7.73
C SER A 457 -24.64 -3.27 6.73
N PRO A 458 -24.48 -4.28 5.82
CA PRO A 458 -23.37 -4.27 4.88
C PRO A 458 -23.57 -3.19 3.82
N ARG A 459 -22.48 -2.48 3.49
CA ARG A 459 -22.41 -1.59 2.33
C ARG A 459 -21.53 -2.27 1.29
N ILE A 460 -22.13 -2.61 0.18
CA ILE A 460 -21.44 -3.23 -0.94
C ILE A 460 -21.36 -2.21 -2.05
N GLN A 461 -20.16 -1.76 -2.32
CA GLN A 461 -19.85 -0.76 -3.33
C GLN A 461 -19.04 -1.42 -4.44
N GLN A 462 -19.37 -1.11 -5.68
CA GLN A 462 -18.58 -1.50 -6.83
C GLN A 462 -18.24 -0.27 -7.66
N LEU A 463 -16.97 -0.19 -7.99
CA LEU A 463 -16.37 0.85 -8.79
C LEU A 463 -16.03 0.27 -10.16
N TYR A 464 -16.49 0.92 -11.21
CA TYR A 464 -16.22 0.53 -12.59
C TYR A 464 -15.66 1.71 -13.37
N ASP A 465 -14.51 1.49 -13.98
CA ASP A 465 -13.87 2.47 -14.82
C ASP A 465 -14.27 2.31 -16.29
N GLY A 466 -15.17 3.16 -16.76
CA GLY A 466 -15.44 3.34 -18.18
C GLY A 466 -14.40 4.26 -18.81
N ARG A 467 -14.34 4.29 -20.15
CA ARG A 467 -13.38 5.15 -20.90
C ARG A 467 -13.57 6.65 -20.63
N THR A 468 -14.81 7.09 -20.44
CA THR A 468 -15.16 8.51 -20.29
C THR A 468 -15.88 8.80 -18.98
N THR A 469 -16.26 7.80 -18.24
CA THR A 469 -17.02 7.94 -17.00
C THR A 469 -16.75 6.74 -16.12
N SER A 470 -16.32 6.98 -14.90
CA SER A 470 -16.27 5.97 -13.85
C SER A 470 -17.61 5.97 -13.11
N TYR A 471 -18.06 4.79 -12.74
CA TYR A 471 -19.30 4.62 -12.01
C TYR A 471 -19.02 3.94 -10.69
N ASP A 472 -19.60 4.50 -9.65
CA ASP A 472 -19.70 3.92 -8.32
C ASP A 472 -21.16 3.55 -8.09
N VAL A 473 -21.43 2.27 -7.88
CA VAL A 473 -22.78 1.79 -7.61
C VAL A 473 -22.78 1.10 -6.26
N ASN A 474 -23.53 1.67 -5.36
CA ASN A 474 -23.63 1.26 -3.97
C ASN A 474 -25.05 0.85 -3.65
N GLY A 475 -25.20 -0.33 -3.04
CA GLY A 475 -26.48 -0.81 -2.54
C GLY A 475 -26.31 -1.43 -1.17
N HIS A 476 -27.10 -0.96 -0.21
CA HIS A 476 -27.05 -1.56 1.12
C HIS A 476 -28.46 -1.73 1.73
N PRO A 477 -28.77 -2.91 2.29
CA PRO A 477 -29.91 -3.07 3.17
C PRO A 477 -29.63 -2.36 4.49
N LEU A 478 -30.59 -1.57 4.99
CA LEU A 478 -30.43 -0.84 6.27
C LEU A 478 -30.27 -1.79 7.46
N LEU A 479 -30.89 -2.93 7.39
CA LEU A 479 -30.71 -4.02 8.35
C LEU A 479 -30.93 -5.35 7.66
N LEU A 480 -29.88 -6.14 7.54
CA LEU A 480 -29.90 -7.50 7.02
C LEU A 480 -30.06 -8.48 8.19
N PRO A 481 -31.10 -9.32 8.22
CA PRO A 481 -31.21 -10.36 9.23
C PRO A 481 -30.05 -11.37 9.13
N LYS A 482 -29.76 -12.04 10.24
CA LYS A 482 -28.75 -13.12 10.24
C LYS A 482 -29.03 -14.17 9.16
N GLU A 483 -27.95 -14.70 8.59
CA GLU A 483 -27.97 -15.77 7.59
C GLU A 483 -28.67 -15.42 6.26
N VAL A 484 -29.10 -14.18 6.10
CA VAL A 484 -29.63 -13.72 4.80
C VAL A 484 -28.45 -13.42 3.88
N LYS A 485 -28.47 -14.05 2.70
CA LYS A 485 -27.50 -13.80 1.64
C LYS A 485 -27.97 -12.64 0.77
N VAL A 486 -27.07 -11.74 0.46
CA VAL A 486 -27.23 -10.69 -0.54
C VAL A 486 -26.33 -11.03 -1.72
N ASN A 487 -26.84 -10.88 -2.94
CA ASN A 487 -26.05 -10.97 -4.16
C ASN A 487 -26.17 -9.67 -4.93
N GLN A 488 -25.08 -9.30 -5.52
CA GLN A 488 -24.99 -8.20 -6.48
C GLN A 488 -24.41 -8.78 -7.78
N ASP A 489 -25.15 -8.67 -8.86
CA ASP A 489 -24.72 -9.07 -10.19
C ASP A 489 -24.54 -7.83 -11.07
N TRP A 490 -23.46 -7.78 -11.79
CA TRP A 490 -23.08 -6.62 -12.58
C TRP A 490 -22.91 -6.96 -14.07
N ASP A 491 -23.78 -6.42 -14.90
CA ASP A 491 -23.61 -6.44 -16.36
C ASP A 491 -22.92 -5.13 -16.78
N ARG A 492 -21.59 -5.15 -16.85
CA ARG A 492 -20.78 -3.99 -17.23
C ARG A 492 -21.06 -3.55 -18.67
N SER A 493 -21.36 -4.49 -19.55
CA SER A 493 -21.61 -4.20 -20.96
C SER A 493 -22.93 -3.46 -21.15
N ALA A 494 -23.96 -3.87 -20.43
CA ALA A 494 -25.26 -3.21 -20.43
C ALA A 494 -25.36 -2.05 -19.44
N LYS A 495 -24.31 -1.83 -18.61
CA LYS A 495 -24.29 -0.83 -17.53
C LYS A 495 -25.46 -0.99 -16.56
N LYS A 496 -25.65 -2.20 -16.06
CA LYS A 496 -26.71 -2.58 -15.14
C LYS A 496 -26.17 -3.30 -13.93
N VAL A 497 -26.79 -3.03 -12.78
CA VAL A 497 -26.53 -3.75 -11.52
C VAL A 497 -27.84 -4.31 -11.02
N ARG A 498 -27.79 -5.54 -10.54
CA ARG A 498 -28.91 -6.21 -9.90
C ARG A 498 -28.56 -6.58 -8.48
N TYR A 499 -29.42 -6.24 -7.54
CA TYR A 499 -29.31 -6.69 -6.15
C TYR A 499 -30.45 -7.64 -5.85
N SER A 500 -30.12 -8.78 -5.23
CA SER A 500 -31.09 -9.77 -4.78
C SER A 500 -30.78 -10.21 -3.36
N SER A 501 -31.76 -10.76 -2.66
CA SER A 501 -31.55 -11.33 -1.34
C SER A 501 -32.34 -12.60 -1.12
N SER A 502 -31.84 -13.47 -0.23
CA SER A 502 -32.54 -14.67 0.22
C SER A 502 -33.58 -14.40 1.32
N ALA A 503 -33.85 -13.13 1.62
CA ALA A 503 -34.79 -12.75 2.68
C ALA A 503 -36.22 -13.25 2.40
N LYS A 504 -36.86 -13.78 3.44
CA LYS A 504 -38.27 -14.20 3.40
C LYS A 504 -39.25 -13.08 3.78
N ARG A 505 -38.75 -11.87 4.00
CA ARG A 505 -39.52 -10.66 4.36
C ARG A 505 -39.05 -9.46 3.57
N THR A 506 -39.84 -8.40 3.57
CA THR A 506 -39.44 -7.13 2.99
C THR A 506 -38.21 -6.58 3.69
N LEU A 507 -37.20 -6.18 2.92
CA LEU A 507 -36.03 -5.43 3.38
C LEU A 507 -36.13 -3.98 2.91
N THR A 508 -35.54 -3.08 3.68
CA THR A 508 -35.42 -1.65 3.29
C THR A 508 -33.99 -1.41 2.81
N TRP A 509 -33.86 -0.84 1.62
CA TRP A 509 -32.59 -0.59 0.96
C TRP A 509 -32.34 0.88 0.70
N ASN A 510 -31.06 1.26 0.72
CA ASN A 510 -30.59 2.46 0.05
C ASN A 510 -29.79 2.06 -1.19
N VAL A 511 -29.92 2.82 -2.25
CA VAL A 511 -29.19 2.60 -3.50
C VAL A 511 -28.64 3.94 -3.96
N GLN A 512 -27.37 3.98 -4.25
CA GLN A 512 -26.69 5.17 -4.76
C GLN A 512 -25.93 4.84 -6.05
N VAL A 513 -25.92 5.80 -6.97
CA VAL A 513 -25.12 5.76 -8.19
C VAL A 513 -24.39 7.09 -8.31
N THR A 514 -23.09 7.04 -8.34
CA THR A 514 -22.23 8.20 -8.58
C THR A 514 -21.53 8.02 -9.92
N GLY A 515 -21.60 8.99 -10.78
CA GLY A 515 -20.85 9.03 -12.04
C GLY A 515 -19.83 10.16 -11.98
N VAL A 516 -18.57 9.82 -12.26
CA VAL A 516 -17.46 10.77 -12.34
C VAL A 516 -17.06 10.94 -13.80
N ARG A 517 -17.06 12.17 -14.30
CA ARG A 517 -16.64 12.57 -15.66
C ARG A 517 -15.68 13.74 -15.57
N ASP A 518 -14.98 14.02 -16.66
CA ASP A 518 -14.15 15.23 -16.79
C ASP A 518 -14.94 16.53 -16.55
N SER A 519 -16.27 16.49 -16.79
CA SER A 519 -17.20 17.62 -16.58
C SER A 519 -17.73 17.73 -15.14
N GLY A 520 -17.30 16.85 -14.24
CA GLY A 520 -17.71 16.85 -12.83
C GLY A 520 -18.41 15.58 -12.38
N GLU A 521 -18.65 15.51 -11.09
CA GLU A 521 -19.32 14.41 -10.41
C GLU A 521 -20.82 14.66 -10.26
N ALA A 522 -21.61 13.60 -10.37
CA ALA A 522 -23.02 13.64 -10.02
C ALA A 522 -23.42 12.35 -9.32
N SER A 523 -24.04 12.51 -8.16
CA SER A 523 -24.56 11.41 -7.35
C SER A 523 -26.08 11.41 -7.32
N TRP A 524 -26.65 10.23 -7.42
CA TRP A 524 -28.07 9.97 -7.40
C TRP A 524 -28.39 8.90 -6.37
N VAL A 525 -29.45 9.09 -5.58
CA VAL A 525 -29.80 8.17 -4.49
C VAL A 525 -31.29 7.87 -4.46
N ALA A 526 -31.64 6.63 -4.13
CA ALA A 526 -32.95 6.23 -3.67
C ALA A 526 -32.83 5.71 -2.24
N LEU A 527 -33.53 6.34 -1.30
CA LEU A 527 -33.44 6.05 0.12
C LEU A 527 -34.67 5.29 0.60
N ARG A 528 -34.45 4.37 1.55
CA ARG A 528 -35.49 3.60 2.25
C ARG A 528 -36.47 2.90 1.34
N VAL A 529 -35.97 2.30 0.27
CA VAL A 529 -36.78 1.57 -0.70
C VAL A 529 -37.22 0.24 -0.11
N PRO A 530 -38.52 -0.02 0.02
CA PRO A 530 -39.00 -1.33 0.45
C PRO A 530 -38.87 -2.33 -0.71
N VAL A 531 -38.15 -3.43 -0.47
CA VAL A 531 -37.97 -4.52 -1.42
C VAL A 531 -38.63 -5.78 -0.85
N PRO A 532 -39.77 -6.22 -1.42
CA PRO A 532 -40.47 -7.43 -0.97
C PRO A 532 -39.59 -8.68 -1.03
N ALA A 533 -39.98 -9.73 -0.29
CA ALA A 533 -39.33 -11.03 -0.37
C ALA A 533 -39.29 -11.53 -1.83
N ALA A 534 -38.16 -12.10 -2.23
CA ALA A 534 -37.89 -12.60 -3.58
C ALA A 534 -38.02 -11.55 -4.72
N ALA A 535 -38.10 -10.25 -4.39
CA ALA A 535 -37.91 -9.18 -5.36
C ALA A 535 -36.44 -8.80 -5.46
N GLU A 536 -36.10 -8.14 -6.57
CA GLU A 536 -34.77 -7.68 -6.88
C GLU A 536 -34.76 -6.15 -7.09
N ILE A 537 -33.64 -5.50 -6.90
CA ILE A 537 -33.42 -4.15 -7.38
C ILE A 537 -32.65 -4.23 -8.68
N LEU A 538 -33.11 -3.53 -9.70
CA LEU A 538 -32.40 -3.36 -10.96
C LEU A 538 -32.06 -1.89 -11.15
N VAL A 539 -30.81 -1.57 -11.34
CA VAL A 539 -30.31 -0.22 -11.64
C VAL A 539 -29.70 -0.23 -13.03
N ASP A 540 -30.19 0.64 -13.92
CA ASP A 540 -29.63 0.91 -15.24
C ASP A 540 -29.01 2.30 -15.22
N TYR A 541 -27.68 2.34 -15.19
CA TYR A 541 -26.91 3.58 -15.16
C TYR A 541 -26.33 3.97 -16.54
N SER A 542 -26.78 3.32 -17.62
CA SER A 542 -26.29 3.58 -18.98
C SER A 542 -26.51 5.04 -19.43
N ARG A 543 -27.55 5.69 -18.90
CA ARG A 543 -27.91 7.08 -19.19
C ARG A 543 -27.58 8.06 -18.07
N ALA A 544 -26.99 7.59 -16.97
CA ALA A 544 -26.65 8.45 -15.84
C ALA A 544 -25.65 9.54 -16.27
N SER A 545 -25.94 10.79 -15.88
CA SER A 545 -25.09 11.96 -16.17
C SER A 545 -25.23 12.99 -15.06
N ALA A 546 -24.52 14.10 -15.15
CA ALA A 546 -24.67 15.21 -14.20
C ALA A 546 -26.10 15.75 -14.09
N THR A 547 -26.91 15.57 -15.12
CA THR A 547 -28.29 16.09 -15.20
C THR A 547 -29.36 15.00 -15.36
N THR A 548 -28.98 13.78 -15.64
CA THR A 548 -29.90 12.67 -15.92
C THR A 548 -29.74 11.57 -14.89
N ALA A 549 -30.80 11.28 -14.14
CA ALA A 549 -30.82 10.20 -13.17
C ALA A 549 -30.67 8.82 -13.83
N PRO A 550 -30.02 7.86 -13.18
CA PRO A 550 -30.11 6.45 -13.56
C PRO A 550 -31.56 5.97 -13.43
N LEU A 551 -31.92 4.96 -14.19
CA LEU A 551 -33.20 4.29 -14.04
C LEU A 551 -33.06 3.16 -13.02
N ALA A 552 -34.01 3.08 -12.09
CA ALA A 552 -33.99 2.03 -11.09
C ALA A 552 -35.40 1.47 -10.83
N TRP A 553 -35.49 0.18 -10.57
CA TRP A 553 -36.74 -0.52 -10.33
C TRP A 553 -36.62 -1.56 -9.22
N VAL A 554 -37.70 -1.75 -8.48
CA VAL A 554 -37.96 -3.00 -7.77
C VAL A 554 -38.63 -3.95 -8.75
N VAL A 555 -38.04 -5.12 -8.98
CA VAL A 555 -38.51 -6.14 -9.92
C VAL A 555 -39.08 -7.30 -9.12
N ALA A 556 -40.38 -7.50 -9.16
CA ALA A 556 -41.04 -8.62 -8.49
C ALA A 556 -40.74 -9.95 -9.16
N LYS A 557 -41.08 -11.07 -8.49
CA LYS A 557 -40.87 -12.41 -9.00
C LYS A 557 -41.57 -12.67 -10.34
N ASP A 558 -42.74 -12.07 -10.55
CA ASP A 558 -43.49 -12.13 -11.81
C ASP A 558 -42.95 -11.19 -12.91
N LYS A 559 -41.77 -10.59 -12.69
CA LYS A 559 -41.12 -9.61 -13.57
C LYS A 559 -41.81 -8.23 -13.65
N THR A 560 -42.84 -8.00 -12.86
CA THR A 560 -43.43 -6.65 -12.73
C THR A 560 -42.37 -5.67 -12.20
N ARG A 561 -42.26 -4.51 -12.82
CA ARG A 561 -41.28 -3.47 -12.47
C ARG A 561 -41.97 -2.29 -11.81
N THR A 562 -41.60 -1.98 -10.59
CA THR A 562 -42.02 -0.77 -9.89
C THR A 562 -40.88 0.23 -9.92
N PRO A 563 -41.04 1.41 -10.56
CA PRO A 563 -39.97 2.39 -10.67
C PRO A 563 -39.59 2.95 -9.30
N MET A 564 -38.29 3.12 -9.09
CA MET A 564 -37.74 3.78 -7.92
C MET A 564 -37.41 5.25 -8.29
N ARG A 565 -37.72 6.17 -7.40
CA ARG A 565 -37.38 7.56 -7.61
C ARG A 565 -35.94 7.81 -7.16
N MET A 566 -35.06 8.02 -8.13
CA MET A 566 -33.69 8.49 -7.88
C MET A 566 -33.69 10.00 -7.72
N GLN A 567 -33.08 10.50 -6.66
CA GLN A 567 -32.95 11.93 -6.36
C GLN A 567 -31.48 12.31 -6.48
N ARG A 568 -31.22 13.50 -7.02
CA ARG A 568 -29.86 14.03 -7.04
C ARG A 568 -29.41 14.35 -5.62
N VAL A 569 -28.20 13.94 -5.27
CA VAL A 569 -27.59 14.31 -3.98
C VAL A 569 -27.26 15.81 -4.02
N THR A 570 -27.78 16.55 -3.03
CA THR A 570 -27.54 17.97 -2.81
C THR A 570 -27.10 18.20 -1.38
N ASP A 571 -26.49 19.34 -1.07
CA ASP A 571 -26.04 19.66 0.28
C ASP A 571 -27.16 19.51 1.32
N SER A 572 -28.39 19.95 0.97
CA SER A 572 -29.55 19.80 1.86
C SER A 572 -29.94 18.33 2.09
N LEU A 573 -29.78 17.48 1.10
CA LEU A 573 -30.04 16.04 1.24
C LEU A 573 -28.95 15.38 2.09
N VAL A 574 -27.69 15.78 1.92
CA VAL A 574 -26.57 15.37 2.76
C VAL A 574 -26.83 15.76 4.22
N ASP A 575 -27.23 16.98 4.49
CA ASP A 575 -27.52 17.42 5.85
C ASP A 575 -28.67 16.64 6.49
N GLN A 576 -29.71 16.34 5.73
CA GLN A 576 -30.88 15.60 6.21
C GLN A 576 -30.60 14.12 6.47
N TYR A 577 -29.73 13.52 5.69
CA TYR A 577 -29.45 12.08 5.72
C TYR A 577 -27.95 11.79 5.93
N ARG A 578 -27.25 12.68 6.62
CA ARG A 578 -25.79 12.62 6.83
C ARG A 578 -25.34 11.23 7.24
N ASP A 579 -25.96 10.63 8.25
CA ASP A 579 -25.59 9.29 8.75
C ASP A 579 -25.88 8.16 7.76
N GLN A 580 -26.72 8.38 6.75
CA GLN A 580 -27.08 7.37 5.74
C GLN A 580 -26.33 7.55 4.42
N LEU A 581 -25.90 8.77 4.10
CA LEU A 581 -25.15 9.13 2.89
C LEU A 581 -23.64 9.26 3.16
N TYR A 582 -23.26 9.57 4.38
CA TYR A 582 -21.86 9.83 4.78
C TYR A 582 -20.92 8.65 4.60
N ALA A 583 -21.49 7.49 4.52
CA ALA A 583 -20.77 6.30 4.21
C ALA A 583 -20.09 6.30 2.82
N VAL A 584 -20.44 7.27 1.99
CA VAL A 584 -19.91 7.41 0.62
C VAL A 584 -18.86 8.51 0.54
N GLN A 585 -18.92 9.42 1.48
CA GLN A 585 -17.95 10.52 1.54
C GLN A 585 -16.99 10.27 2.68
N GLY A 586 -16.27 9.35 2.95
CA GLY A 586 -15.35 9.20 4.08
C GLY A 586 -15.28 10.40 5.04
N PRO A 587 -14.90 10.31 6.27
CA PRO A 587 -14.81 11.45 7.16
C PRO A 587 -13.91 12.52 6.53
N SER A 588 -14.38 13.74 6.50
CA SER A 588 -13.71 14.94 5.98
C SER A 588 -12.43 15.25 6.73
#